data_1fbab7da077be8eb523a02c7a256e6cd
#
_entry.id   1fbab7da077be8eb523a02c7a256e6cd
#
_cell.length_a   1.000
_cell.length_b   1.000
_cell.length_c   1.000
_cell.angle_alpha   90.00
_cell.angle_beta   90.00
_cell.angle_gamma   90.00
#
_symmetry.space_group_name_H-M   'P 1'
#
loop_
_entity.id
_entity.type
_entity.pdbx_description
1 polymer ?
#
loop_
_entity_poly.entity_id
_entity_poly.type
_entity_poly.pdbx_seq_one_letter_code
_entity_poly.pdbx_strand_id
1 'polypeptide(L)'
;FFDFITLDDGELPVELLFEAVCQTELVEVQFKRTFLIENNQVVYKNNTTRHDYKQAEVGTPDYSDLLLDKYISVIEIANPMHSLWSDGRWNKLTMAHGCYWGKCTFCDISLDYIKLYEPIAAKILVDRMEELIAQTGENGFHFVDEAAPPALMREVALEIIKRKIVVTWWTNIRFEKSFTAD
;
A
#
# COMPACT_ATOMS: atom_id res chain seq x y z
N PHE A 1 24.54 -8.68 -5.28
CA PHE A 1 23.35 -9.24 -4.62
C PHE A 1 22.08 -8.57 -5.10
N PHE A 2 22.08 -7.27 -5.41
CA PHE A 2 20.98 -6.53 -6.02
C PHE A 2 21.49 -5.77 -7.22
N ASP A 3 20.77 -5.85 -8.33
CA ASP A 3 21.13 -5.14 -9.57
C ASP A 3 20.64 -3.71 -9.53
N PHE A 4 19.46 -3.48 -8.91
CA PHE A 4 18.83 -2.19 -8.73
C PHE A 4 18.29 -2.04 -7.33
N ILE A 5 18.39 -0.83 -6.77
CA ILE A 5 17.75 -0.43 -5.51
C ILE A 5 17.08 0.92 -5.77
N THR A 6 15.77 0.97 -5.62
CA THR A 6 14.98 2.21 -5.74
C THR A 6 14.61 2.75 -4.37
N LEU A 7 14.45 4.06 -4.27
CA LEU A 7 14.03 4.74 -3.05
C LEU A 7 12.58 5.21 -3.17
N ASP A 8 11.92 5.34 -2.02
CA ASP A 8 10.54 5.82 -1.88
C ASP A 8 9.53 4.96 -2.66
N ASP A 9 8.52 5.57 -3.28
CA ASP A 9 7.47 4.87 -4.03
C ASP A 9 8.04 4.03 -5.16
N GLY A 10 7.58 2.81 -5.30
CA GLY A 10 8.14 1.80 -6.19
C GLY A 10 7.49 1.73 -7.57
N GLU A 11 6.29 2.24 -7.75
CA GLU A 11 5.47 2.04 -8.95
C GLU A 11 6.16 2.58 -10.20
N LEU A 12 6.50 3.85 -10.22
CA LEU A 12 7.19 4.47 -11.36
C LEU A 12 8.61 3.91 -11.58
N PRO A 13 9.46 3.75 -10.54
CA PRO A 13 10.75 3.09 -10.72
C PRO A 13 10.67 1.71 -11.35
N VAL A 14 9.72 0.86 -10.91
CA VAL A 14 9.54 -0.49 -11.46
C VAL A 14 9.07 -0.45 -12.91
N GLU A 15 8.14 0.44 -13.25
CA GLU A 15 7.69 0.63 -14.63
C GLU A 15 8.86 1.04 -15.55
N LEU A 16 9.68 2.01 -15.12
CA LEU A 16 10.85 2.44 -15.89
C LEU A 16 11.90 1.34 -16.06
N LEU A 17 12.11 0.51 -15.03
CA LEU A 17 12.99 -0.66 -15.12
C LEU A 17 12.42 -1.69 -16.10
N PHE A 18 11.12 -1.94 -16.07
CA PHE A 18 10.46 -2.86 -17.02
C PHE A 18 10.58 -2.33 -18.45
N GLU A 19 10.31 -1.05 -18.69
CA GLU A 19 10.50 -0.40 -19.98
C GLU A 19 11.95 -0.59 -20.46
N ALA A 20 12.94 -0.34 -19.60
CA ALA A 20 14.36 -0.48 -19.91
C ALA A 20 14.76 -1.90 -20.32
N VAL A 21 14.20 -2.92 -19.66
CA VAL A 21 14.48 -4.33 -19.98
C VAL A 21 13.78 -4.77 -21.27
N CYS A 22 12.59 -4.24 -21.55
CA CYS A 22 11.80 -4.59 -22.73
C CYS A 22 12.17 -3.77 -23.98
N GLN A 23 12.97 -2.70 -23.84
CA GLN A 23 13.36 -1.87 -24.97
C GLN A 23 14.28 -2.61 -25.93
N THR A 24 13.93 -2.56 -27.22
CA THR A 24 14.76 -3.06 -28.34
C THR A 24 15.51 -1.96 -29.06
N GLU A 25 15.21 -0.70 -28.79
CA GLU A 25 15.80 0.47 -29.44
C GLU A 25 16.81 1.17 -28.53
N LEU A 26 17.78 1.87 -29.14
CA LEU A 26 18.81 2.67 -28.45
C LEU A 26 18.23 4.00 -27.95
N VAL A 27 17.29 3.93 -27.02
CA VAL A 27 16.76 5.10 -26.30
C VAL A 27 17.49 5.21 -24.96
N GLU A 28 17.72 6.43 -24.49
CA GLU A 28 18.31 6.65 -23.18
C GLU A 28 17.42 6.06 -22.08
N VAL A 29 17.96 5.13 -21.31
CA VAL A 29 17.24 4.49 -20.22
C VAL A 29 16.97 5.50 -19.11
N GLN A 30 15.70 5.65 -18.75
CA GLN A 30 15.27 6.54 -17.67
C GLN A 30 15.21 5.78 -16.34
N PHE A 31 15.59 6.47 -15.28
CA PHE A 31 15.56 5.96 -13.91
C PHE A 31 14.93 6.99 -12.98
N LYS A 32 14.22 6.51 -11.97
CA LYS A 32 13.69 7.31 -10.88
C LYS A 32 14.31 6.82 -9.56
N ARG A 33 15.08 7.69 -8.89
CA ARG A 33 15.67 7.43 -7.57
C ARG A 33 16.32 6.04 -7.44
N THR A 34 17.10 5.63 -8.44
CA THR A 34 17.60 4.26 -8.56
C THR A 34 19.11 4.23 -8.39
N PHE A 35 19.59 3.35 -7.51
CA PHE A 35 20.98 2.92 -7.45
C PHE A 35 21.18 1.68 -8.33
N LEU A 36 22.26 1.65 -9.08
CA LEU A 36 22.64 0.52 -9.92
C LEU A 36 24.17 0.40 -9.99
N ILE A 37 24.68 -0.70 -10.56
CA ILE A 37 26.11 -0.91 -10.74
C ILE A 37 26.47 -0.63 -12.18
N GLU A 38 27.35 0.36 -12.41
CA GLU A 38 27.98 0.65 -13.69
C GLU A 38 29.49 0.61 -13.53
N ASN A 39 30.20 -0.10 -14.41
CA ASN A 39 31.65 -0.24 -14.38
C ASN A 39 32.18 -0.65 -12.98
N ASN A 40 31.50 -1.54 -12.32
CA ASN A 40 31.82 -2.04 -10.98
C ASN A 40 31.79 -0.95 -9.87
N GLN A 41 31.05 0.13 -10.11
CA GLN A 41 30.80 1.19 -9.13
C GLN A 41 29.29 1.40 -8.93
N VAL A 42 28.91 1.73 -7.70
CA VAL A 42 27.52 2.08 -7.39
C VAL A 42 27.26 3.51 -7.88
N VAL A 43 26.27 3.65 -8.74
CA VAL A 43 25.83 4.96 -9.32
C VAL A 43 24.39 5.21 -8.93
N TYR A 44 24.07 6.47 -8.63
CA TYR A 44 22.69 6.91 -8.42
C TYR A 44 22.18 7.64 -9.66
N LYS A 45 21.02 7.25 -10.15
CA LYS A 45 20.35 7.88 -11.31
C LYS A 45 18.93 8.33 -10.94
N ASN A 46 18.60 9.53 -11.37
CA ASN A 46 17.28 10.14 -11.28
C ASN A 46 17.12 11.11 -12.46
N ASN A 47 17.02 10.56 -13.67
CA ASN A 47 17.08 11.31 -14.94
C ASN A 47 15.73 11.38 -15.67
N THR A 48 14.65 10.87 -15.08
CA THR A 48 13.30 11.03 -15.64
C THR A 48 12.64 12.31 -15.16
N THR A 49 11.79 12.89 -16.01
CA THR A 49 10.91 14.01 -15.67
C THR A 49 9.50 13.55 -15.30
N ARG A 50 9.23 12.25 -15.36
CA ARG A 50 7.94 11.68 -14.99
C ARG A 50 7.72 11.82 -13.48
N HIS A 51 6.48 12.09 -13.10
CA HIS A 51 6.05 12.18 -11.69
C HIS A 51 5.63 10.82 -11.18
N ASP A 52 5.82 10.60 -9.89
CA ASP A 52 5.30 9.41 -9.21
C ASP A 52 3.79 9.35 -9.33
N TYR A 53 3.24 8.15 -9.27
CA TYR A 53 1.80 7.92 -9.27
C TYR A 53 1.18 8.42 -7.96
N LYS A 54 0.02 9.03 -8.07
CA LYS A 54 -0.78 9.34 -6.88
C LYS A 54 -1.41 8.07 -6.32
N GLN A 55 -1.67 8.06 -5.02
CA GLN A 55 -2.29 6.92 -4.36
C GLN A 55 -3.62 6.48 -5.02
N ALA A 56 -4.38 7.41 -5.58
CA ALA A 56 -5.63 7.10 -6.30
C ALA A 56 -5.38 6.46 -7.68
N GLU A 57 -4.21 6.66 -8.27
CA GLU A 57 -3.81 6.15 -9.60
C GLU A 57 -3.17 4.76 -9.50
N VAL A 58 -2.60 4.42 -8.35
CA VAL A 58 -2.14 3.07 -8.05
C VAL A 58 -3.34 2.13 -8.03
N GLY A 59 -3.30 1.05 -8.80
CA GLY A 59 -4.39 0.09 -8.94
C GLY A 59 -4.67 -0.72 -7.67
N THR A 60 -5.53 -1.71 -7.81
CA THR A 60 -5.75 -2.74 -6.79
C THR A 60 -4.61 -3.75 -6.88
N PRO A 61 -4.03 -4.22 -5.74
CA PRO A 61 -3.06 -5.30 -5.76
C PRO A 61 -3.62 -6.54 -6.48
N ASP A 62 -2.82 -7.15 -7.33
CA ASP A 62 -3.19 -8.39 -8.01
C ASP A 62 -2.53 -9.59 -7.32
N TYR A 63 -3.34 -10.48 -6.77
CA TYR A 63 -2.93 -11.70 -6.09
C TYR A 63 -3.27 -12.96 -6.89
N SER A 64 -3.69 -12.82 -8.15
CA SER A 64 -4.19 -13.92 -8.98
C SER A 64 -3.14 -15.01 -9.27
N ASP A 65 -1.86 -14.66 -9.25
CA ASP A 65 -0.73 -15.58 -9.47
C ASP A 65 -0.17 -16.20 -8.17
N LEU A 66 -0.69 -15.78 -7.00
CA LEU A 66 -0.25 -16.29 -5.71
C LEU A 66 -1.01 -17.56 -5.32
N LEU A 67 -0.29 -18.54 -4.78
CA LEU A 67 -0.86 -19.78 -4.27
C LEU A 67 -1.39 -19.54 -2.83
N LEU A 68 -2.47 -18.76 -2.71
CA LEU A 68 -2.97 -18.26 -1.42
C LEU A 68 -3.31 -19.36 -0.42
N ASP A 69 -3.81 -20.50 -0.87
CA ASP A 69 -4.11 -21.69 -0.04
C ASP A 69 -2.89 -22.33 0.59
N LYS A 70 -1.68 -22.03 0.09
CA LYS A 70 -0.43 -22.52 0.69
C LYS A 70 0.13 -21.60 1.76
N TYR A 71 -0.41 -20.39 1.91
CA TYR A 71 -0.02 -19.49 2.98
C TYR A 71 -0.77 -19.83 4.26
N ILE A 72 -0.04 -19.92 5.37
CA ILE A 72 -0.61 -20.16 6.69
C ILE A 72 -1.48 -18.97 7.09
N SER A 73 -2.74 -19.23 7.44
CA SER A 73 -3.60 -18.21 8.03
C SER A 73 -3.25 -17.97 9.50
N VAL A 74 -3.59 -16.80 10.01
CA VAL A 74 -3.33 -16.45 11.43
C VAL A 74 -4.05 -17.41 12.38
N ILE A 75 -5.20 -17.93 11.98
CA ILE A 75 -5.99 -18.88 12.78
C ILE A 75 -5.31 -20.25 12.89
N GLU A 76 -4.44 -20.61 11.95
CA GLU A 76 -3.68 -21.86 11.93
C GLU A 76 -2.45 -21.81 12.85
N ILE A 77 -2.07 -20.63 13.32
CA ILE A 77 -0.97 -20.45 14.27
C ILE A 77 -1.51 -20.74 15.68
N ALA A 78 -0.85 -21.64 16.39
CA ALA A 78 -1.23 -22.08 17.73
C ALA A 78 -1.08 -21.00 18.84
N ASN A 79 -1.33 -19.74 18.52
CA ASN A 79 -1.31 -18.63 19.46
C ASN A 79 -2.73 -18.07 19.64
N PRO A 80 -3.36 -18.28 20.82
CA PRO A 80 -4.73 -17.83 21.07
C PRO A 80 -4.96 -16.33 20.87
N MET A 81 -3.91 -15.52 21.03
CA MET A 81 -4.00 -14.06 20.79
C MET A 81 -4.27 -13.74 19.32
N HIS A 82 -3.77 -14.52 18.40
CA HIS A 82 -4.00 -14.28 16.98
C HIS A 82 -5.44 -14.52 16.56
N SER A 83 -6.13 -15.48 17.18
CA SER A 83 -7.54 -15.74 16.88
C SER A 83 -8.48 -14.61 17.31
N LEU A 84 -8.05 -13.72 18.19
CA LEU A 84 -8.80 -12.52 18.58
C LEU A 84 -8.72 -11.40 17.53
N TRP A 85 -7.73 -11.46 16.64
CA TRP A 85 -7.42 -10.38 15.70
C TRP A 85 -7.78 -10.74 14.26
N SER A 86 -7.94 -12.03 13.98
CA SER A 86 -8.15 -12.49 12.61
C SER A 86 -8.94 -13.79 12.59
N ASP A 87 -9.91 -13.86 11.75
CA ASP A 87 -10.68 -15.04 11.39
C ASP A 87 -10.22 -15.68 10.07
N GLY A 88 -9.08 -15.26 9.55
CA GLY A 88 -8.55 -15.81 8.30
C GLY A 88 -7.36 -15.03 7.73
N ARG A 89 -7.18 -15.12 6.44
CA ARG A 89 -6.20 -14.34 5.67
C ARG A 89 -6.70 -12.92 5.49
N TRP A 90 -5.76 -11.97 5.51
CA TRP A 90 -6.07 -10.56 5.41
C TRP A 90 -5.59 -9.98 4.08
N ASN A 91 -6.51 -9.41 3.33
CA ASN A 91 -6.17 -8.50 2.23
C ASN A 91 -5.51 -7.24 2.78
N LYS A 92 -4.48 -6.73 2.11
CA LYS A 92 -3.76 -5.53 2.50
C LYS A 92 -4.13 -4.37 1.59
N LEU A 93 -4.51 -3.26 2.17
CA LEU A 93 -4.78 -2.00 1.48
C LEU A 93 -4.29 -0.83 2.33
N THR A 94 -4.17 0.34 1.71
CA THR A 94 -3.82 1.60 2.36
C THR A 94 -4.91 2.62 2.08
N MET A 95 -5.39 3.32 3.10
CA MET A 95 -6.39 4.39 2.99
C MET A 95 -5.77 5.68 2.47
N ALA A 96 -4.52 5.93 2.84
CA ALA A 96 -3.79 7.12 2.45
C ALA A 96 -2.31 6.83 2.33
N HIS A 97 -1.65 7.41 1.34
CA HIS A 97 -0.20 7.51 1.36
C HIS A 97 0.22 8.55 2.40
N GLY A 98 1.28 8.26 3.14
CA GLY A 98 1.78 9.17 4.17
C GLY A 98 0.92 9.28 5.42
N CYS A 99 1.34 10.15 6.33
CA CYS A 99 0.69 10.31 7.62
C CYS A 99 0.05 11.70 7.75
N TYR A 100 -1.27 11.74 7.99
CA TYR A 100 -2.01 13.01 8.16
C TYR A 100 -1.53 13.85 9.35
N TRP A 101 -0.89 13.23 10.33
CA TRP A 101 -0.40 13.93 11.52
C TRP A 101 1.00 14.53 11.34
N GLY A 102 1.98 13.73 10.93
CA GLY A 102 3.35 14.16 10.59
C GLY A 102 4.08 14.97 11.67
N LYS A 103 3.81 14.75 12.98
CA LYS A 103 4.36 15.55 14.08
C LYS A 103 4.95 14.74 15.23
N CYS A 104 5.12 13.44 15.04
CA CYS A 104 5.68 12.57 16.07
C CYS A 104 7.19 12.79 16.19
N THR A 105 7.69 12.92 17.41
CA THR A 105 9.10 13.20 17.68
C THR A 105 10.05 12.03 17.39
N PHE A 106 9.50 10.83 17.25
CA PHE A 106 10.24 9.61 16.92
C PHE A 106 10.22 9.27 15.42
N CYS A 107 9.33 9.91 14.63
CA CYS A 107 9.27 9.71 13.19
C CYS A 107 10.22 10.66 12.47
N ASP A 108 10.86 10.14 11.42
CA ASP A 108 11.53 10.99 10.44
C ASP A 108 10.50 11.54 9.45
N ILE A 109 9.94 12.69 9.79
CA ILE A 109 8.93 13.38 8.98
C ILE A 109 9.49 14.04 7.72
N SER A 110 10.80 13.93 7.46
CA SER A 110 11.41 14.39 6.19
C SER A 110 11.29 13.39 5.07
N LEU A 111 11.01 12.13 5.38
CA LEU A 111 10.82 11.07 4.41
C LEU A 111 9.54 11.28 3.62
N ASP A 112 9.61 11.15 2.30
CA ASP A 112 8.49 11.45 1.40
C ASP A 112 7.27 10.59 1.68
N TYR A 113 7.44 9.30 1.99
CA TYR A 113 6.33 8.39 2.31
C TYR A 113 5.60 8.75 3.64
N ILE A 114 6.14 9.65 4.46
CA ILE A 114 5.45 10.19 5.65
C ILE A 114 4.92 11.59 5.38
N LYS A 115 5.70 12.40 4.66
CA LYS A 115 5.45 13.81 4.43
C LYS A 115 4.32 14.06 3.44
N LEU A 116 4.25 13.27 2.38
CA LEU A 116 3.25 13.40 1.32
C LEU A 116 1.97 12.69 1.76
N TYR A 117 1.02 13.45 2.28
CA TYR A 117 -0.28 12.90 2.67
C TYR A 117 -1.27 12.94 1.50
N GLU A 118 -1.62 11.76 0.99
CA GLU A 118 -2.56 11.59 -0.13
C GLU A 118 -3.64 10.56 0.23
N PRO A 119 -4.77 10.98 0.81
CA PRO A 119 -5.90 10.10 1.05
C PRO A 119 -6.63 9.77 -0.26
N ILE A 120 -7.13 8.54 -0.40
CA ILE A 120 -8.00 8.16 -1.50
C ILE A 120 -9.47 8.36 -1.13
N ALA A 121 -10.35 8.49 -2.13
CA ALA A 121 -11.78 8.55 -1.86
C ALA A 121 -12.29 7.19 -1.33
N ALA A 122 -13.20 7.24 -0.35
CA ALA A 122 -13.81 6.04 0.25
C ALA A 122 -14.41 5.10 -0.80
N LYS A 123 -15.02 5.66 -1.86
CA LYS A 123 -15.57 4.89 -2.97
C LYS A 123 -14.49 4.04 -3.65
N ILE A 124 -13.33 4.62 -3.98
CA ILE A 124 -12.22 3.92 -4.64
C ILE A 124 -11.69 2.80 -3.73
N LEU A 125 -11.54 3.09 -2.43
CA LEU A 125 -11.07 2.08 -1.48
C LEU A 125 -12.03 0.90 -1.40
N VAL A 126 -13.34 1.15 -1.35
CA VAL A 126 -14.34 0.08 -1.29
C VAL A 126 -14.45 -0.65 -2.64
N ASP A 127 -14.26 0.03 -3.78
CA ASP A 127 -14.12 -0.64 -5.10
C ASP A 127 -12.95 -1.65 -5.05
N ARG A 128 -11.78 -1.24 -4.56
CA ARG A 128 -10.60 -2.12 -4.38
C ARG A 128 -10.86 -3.29 -3.41
N MET A 129 -11.64 -3.05 -2.35
CA MET A 129 -12.05 -4.13 -1.45
C MET A 129 -12.90 -5.19 -2.17
N GLU A 130 -13.88 -4.77 -2.98
CA GLU A 130 -14.72 -5.70 -3.76
C GLU A 130 -13.89 -6.48 -4.79
N GLU A 131 -12.94 -5.82 -5.46
CA GLU A 131 -12.00 -6.46 -6.39
C GLU A 131 -11.14 -7.53 -5.69
N LEU A 132 -10.59 -7.23 -4.51
CA LEU A 132 -9.80 -8.18 -3.74
C LEU A 132 -10.63 -9.35 -3.22
N ILE A 133 -11.86 -9.12 -2.78
CA ILE A 133 -12.79 -10.20 -2.41
C ILE A 133 -13.02 -11.12 -3.60
N ALA A 134 -13.23 -10.55 -4.79
CA ALA A 134 -13.43 -11.35 -6.01
C ALA A 134 -12.19 -12.17 -6.40
N GLN A 135 -10.98 -11.64 -6.20
CA GLN A 135 -9.72 -12.33 -6.51
C GLN A 135 -9.40 -13.42 -5.49
N THR A 136 -9.51 -13.13 -4.20
CA THR A 136 -8.97 -13.96 -3.12
C THR A 136 -10.02 -14.85 -2.45
N GLY A 137 -11.30 -14.48 -2.54
CA GLY A 137 -12.38 -15.09 -1.75
C GLY A 137 -12.37 -14.66 -0.27
N GLU A 138 -11.40 -13.86 0.16
CA GLU A 138 -11.23 -13.46 1.55
C GLU A 138 -11.89 -12.10 1.81
N ASN A 139 -12.62 -11.97 2.91
CA ASN A 139 -13.32 -10.76 3.31
C ASN A 139 -12.72 -10.05 4.53
N GLY A 140 -11.54 -10.47 4.95
CA GLY A 140 -10.74 -9.79 5.98
C GLY A 140 -9.80 -8.74 5.36
N PHE A 141 -9.69 -7.58 6.01
CA PHE A 141 -8.84 -6.48 5.54
C PHE A 141 -7.96 -5.92 6.66
N HIS A 142 -6.70 -5.74 6.35
CA HIS A 142 -5.78 -4.94 7.15
C HIS A 142 -5.41 -3.68 6.36
N PHE A 143 -5.86 -2.53 6.83
CA PHE A 143 -5.39 -1.25 6.32
C PHE A 143 -4.05 -0.93 6.99
N VAL A 144 -2.99 -0.95 6.18
CA VAL A 144 -1.61 -0.86 6.67
C VAL A 144 -1.13 0.58 6.89
N ASP A 145 -2.08 1.50 7.07
CA ASP A 145 -1.79 2.89 7.37
C ASP A 145 -1.03 3.05 8.70
N GLU A 146 -0.12 4.01 8.77
CA GLU A 146 0.59 4.36 10.01
C GLU A 146 -0.37 4.96 11.05
N ALA A 147 -1.34 5.71 10.58
CA ALA A 147 -2.46 6.23 11.35
C ALA A 147 -3.63 6.50 10.41
N ALA A 148 -4.64 5.64 10.43
CA ALA A 148 -5.79 5.78 9.55
C ALA A 148 -6.55 7.09 9.81
N PRO A 149 -6.88 7.86 8.77
CA PRO A 149 -7.57 9.14 8.93
C PRO A 149 -9.00 8.96 9.44
N PRO A 150 -9.40 9.55 10.59
CA PRO A 150 -10.70 9.30 11.20
C PRO A 150 -11.90 9.61 10.29
N ALA A 151 -11.82 10.72 9.55
CA ALA A 151 -12.89 11.11 8.62
C ALA A 151 -13.07 10.10 7.50
N LEU A 152 -11.94 9.65 6.91
CA LEU A 152 -11.97 8.66 5.84
C LEU A 152 -12.45 7.29 6.35
N MET A 153 -12.03 6.87 7.55
CA MET A 153 -12.53 5.65 8.18
C MET A 153 -14.06 5.65 8.29
N ARG A 154 -14.63 6.78 8.72
CA ARG A 154 -16.09 6.96 8.79
C ARG A 154 -16.75 6.85 7.41
N GLU A 155 -16.19 7.51 6.40
CA GLU A 155 -16.71 7.45 5.03
C GLU A 155 -16.63 6.03 4.45
N VAL A 156 -15.54 5.32 4.68
CA VAL A 156 -15.36 3.92 4.27
C VAL A 156 -16.38 3.01 4.95
N ALA A 157 -16.59 3.16 6.26
CA ALA A 157 -17.59 2.38 7.00
C ALA A 157 -19.01 2.63 6.45
N LEU A 158 -19.37 3.88 6.17
CA LEU A 158 -20.67 4.22 5.58
C LEU A 158 -20.83 3.66 4.17
N GLU A 159 -19.79 3.68 3.34
CA GLU A 159 -19.84 3.13 1.99
C GLU A 159 -19.96 1.58 2.01
N ILE A 160 -19.25 0.90 2.92
CA ILE A 160 -19.37 -0.55 3.17
C ILE A 160 -20.83 -0.91 3.54
N ILE A 161 -21.43 -0.18 4.49
CA ILE A 161 -22.81 -0.39 4.92
C ILE A 161 -23.80 -0.16 3.75
N LYS A 162 -23.62 0.93 3.01
CA LYS A 162 -24.44 1.28 1.86
C LYS A 162 -24.44 0.21 0.78
N ARG A 163 -23.26 -0.41 0.51
CA ARG A 163 -23.12 -1.50 -0.47
C ARG A 163 -23.49 -2.87 0.10
N LYS A 164 -23.76 -2.96 1.41
CA LYS A 164 -24.10 -4.21 2.12
C LYS A 164 -23.00 -5.28 2.00
N ILE A 165 -21.73 -4.84 1.98
CA ILE A 165 -20.59 -5.74 1.95
C ILE A 165 -20.34 -6.25 3.37
N VAL A 166 -20.11 -7.55 3.53
CA VAL A 166 -19.79 -8.15 4.83
C VAL A 166 -18.29 -8.37 4.89
N VAL A 167 -17.62 -7.59 5.73
CA VAL A 167 -16.16 -7.60 5.88
C VAL A 167 -15.76 -7.43 7.33
N THR A 168 -14.60 -7.97 7.68
CA THR A 168 -13.89 -7.66 8.93
C THR A 168 -12.66 -6.85 8.59
N TRP A 169 -12.39 -5.78 9.33
CA TRP A 169 -11.18 -4.99 9.08
C TRP A 169 -10.61 -4.38 10.35
N TRP A 170 -9.31 -4.12 10.32
CA TRP A 170 -8.61 -3.40 11.35
C TRP A 170 -7.51 -2.51 10.76
N THR A 171 -7.05 -1.54 11.56
CA THR A 171 -6.00 -0.59 11.17
C THR A 171 -5.34 0.01 12.41
N ASN A 172 -4.20 0.63 12.22
CA ASN A 172 -3.60 1.47 13.25
C ASN A 172 -4.32 2.81 13.32
N ILE A 173 -4.57 3.28 14.51
CA ILE A 173 -5.17 4.59 14.76
C ILE A 173 -4.33 5.40 15.73
N ARG A 174 -4.42 6.70 15.63
CA ARG A 174 -3.97 7.61 16.64
C ARG A 174 -5.16 8.00 17.52
N PHE A 175 -5.08 7.80 18.84
CA PHE A 175 -6.19 8.14 19.75
C PHE A 175 -6.41 9.65 19.74
N GLU A 176 -7.60 10.07 19.35
CA GLU A 176 -8.01 11.47 19.20
C GLU A 176 -9.44 11.68 19.71
N LYS A 177 -9.78 12.97 19.95
CA LYS A 177 -11.13 13.35 20.35
C LYS A 177 -12.20 13.10 19.29
N SER A 178 -11.80 12.89 18.05
CA SER A 178 -12.67 12.54 16.93
C SER A 178 -13.25 11.13 17.02
N PHE A 179 -12.62 10.24 17.79
CA PHE A 179 -13.14 8.90 18.06
C PHE A 179 -14.12 8.97 19.23
N THR A 180 -15.40 8.79 18.94
CA THR A 180 -16.49 8.75 19.91
C THR A 180 -17.09 7.34 19.95
N ALA A 181 -17.93 7.06 20.94
CA ALA A 181 -18.60 5.76 21.05
C ALA A 181 -19.73 5.57 20.01
N ASP A 182 -20.14 6.66 19.36
CA ASP A 182 -21.15 6.67 18.32
C ASP A 182 -20.47 6.54 16.94
#